data_9d79920e9d719b330e694b5333008a09
#
_entry.id   9d79920e9d719b330e694b5333008a09
#
_cell.length_a   1.000
_cell.length_b   1.000
_cell.length_c   1.000
_cell.angle_alpha   90.00
_cell.angle_beta   90.00
_cell.angle_gamma   90.00
#
_symmetry.space_group_name_H-M   'P 1'
#
loop_
_entity.id
_entity.type
_entity.pdbx_description
1 polymer ?
#
loop_
_entity_poly.entity_id
_entity_poly.type
_entity_poly.pdbx_seq_one_letter_code
_entity_poly.pdbx_strand_id
1 'polypeptide(L)'
;MLHFENVSKSFLMKGRMMPIISNGTFTAHFEENFGLVVPKRGGKTTVQNLILGSEQPDSGKVYRYGKISWPVGGVGGIIPALTGSENCRFIAMIYGLDPDEVLAFTIDLARIGRYMDMPVKTYSSTLQQRLSLALLLSLEFDMFLVVEGASTGDQEFSQRAGPLLKEKLERTPIMFMGDTV
;
A
#
# COMPACT_ATOMS: atom_id res chain seq x y z
N MET A 1 14.90 3.82 -4.63
CA MET A 1 14.64 5.13 -5.27
C MET A 1 13.38 5.04 -6.12
N LEU A 2 12.48 6.00 -6.01
CA LEU A 2 11.35 6.25 -6.92
C LEU A 2 11.62 7.53 -7.70
N HIS A 3 11.55 7.48 -9.02
CA HIS A 3 11.78 8.65 -9.86
C HIS A 3 10.65 8.81 -10.89
N PHE A 4 10.04 9.99 -10.90
CA PHE A 4 9.09 10.45 -11.91
C PHE A 4 9.84 11.34 -12.90
N GLU A 5 9.74 11.03 -14.18
CA GLU A 5 10.37 11.78 -15.27
C GLU A 5 9.30 12.30 -16.24
N ASN A 6 9.01 13.60 -16.20
CA ASN A 6 8.06 14.29 -17.09
C ASN A 6 6.68 13.60 -17.15
N VAL A 7 6.21 13.08 -16.01
CA VAL A 7 4.97 12.29 -15.90
C VAL A 7 3.75 13.18 -16.09
N SER A 8 2.86 12.79 -16.99
CA SER A 8 1.53 13.38 -17.14
C SER A 8 0.46 12.28 -17.05
N LYS A 9 -0.65 12.60 -16.41
CA LYS A 9 -1.84 11.76 -16.30
C LYS A 9 -3.10 12.59 -16.27
N SER A 10 -4.08 12.24 -17.11
CA SER A 10 -5.38 12.90 -17.21
C SER A 10 -6.49 11.89 -17.35
N PHE A 11 -7.70 12.27 -16.98
CA PHE A 11 -8.91 11.49 -17.22
C PHE A 11 -9.96 12.30 -17.94
N LEU A 12 -10.72 11.64 -18.82
CA LEU A 12 -11.89 12.24 -19.46
C LEU A 12 -13.07 12.20 -18.48
N MET A 13 -13.42 13.36 -17.92
CA MET A 13 -14.56 13.52 -17.01
C MET A 13 -15.60 14.46 -17.61
N LYS A 14 -16.83 13.97 -17.78
CA LYS A 14 -17.95 14.75 -18.36
C LYS A 14 -17.58 15.49 -19.66
N GLY A 15 -16.86 14.81 -20.55
CA GLY A 15 -16.44 15.35 -21.85
C GLY A 15 -15.28 16.35 -21.80
N ARG A 16 -14.62 16.52 -20.65
CA ARG A 16 -13.43 17.39 -20.49
C ARG A 16 -12.24 16.58 -19.95
N MET A 17 -11.05 16.87 -20.50
CA MET A 17 -9.81 16.32 -19.96
C MET A 17 -9.48 17.02 -18.64
N MET A 18 -9.37 16.23 -17.58
CA MET A 18 -9.00 16.70 -16.23
C MET A 18 -7.59 16.21 -15.93
N PRO A 19 -6.59 17.10 -15.94
CA PRO A 19 -5.22 16.72 -15.61
C PRO A 19 -5.11 16.43 -14.09
N ILE A 20 -4.44 15.34 -13.76
CA ILE A 20 -4.08 14.97 -12.38
C ILE A 20 -2.64 15.35 -12.11
N ILE A 21 -1.76 15.03 -13.05
CA ILE A 21 -0.35 15.44 -13.04
C ILE A 21 -0.05 16.00 -14.44
N SER A 22 0.69 17.09 -14.49
CA SER A 22 1.17 17.70 -15.72
C SER A 22 2.67 17.88 -15.65
N ASN A 23 3.39 17.07 -16.44
CA ASN A 23 4.84 17.15 -16.60
C ASN A 23 5.63 17.08 -15.28
N GLY A 24 5.14 16.23 -14.33
CA GLY A 24 5.71 16.09 -13.00
C GLY A 24 7.06 15.37 -13.03
N THR A 25 8.08 15.97 -12.42
CA THR A 25 9.40 15.36 -12.24
C THR A 25 9.83 15.50 -10.79
N PHE A 26 10.15 14.39 -10.14
CA PHE A 26 10.72 14.37 -8.80
C PHE A 26 11.44 13.04 -8.53
N THR A 27 12.27 13.02 -7.50
CA THR A 27 12.94 11.82 -7.00
C THR A 27 12.70 11.68 -5.51
N ALA A 28 12.27 10.51 -5.07
CA ALA A 28 12.24 10.13 -3.67
C ALA A 28 13.32 9.07 -3.42
N HIS A 29 14.28 9.39 -2.58
CA HIS A 29 15.33 8.46 -2.15
C HIS A 29 14.83 7.61 -0.99
N PHE A 30 15.24 6.34 -0.94
CA PHE A 30 14.80 5.39 0.09
C PHE A 30 15.67 5.45 1.36
N GLU A 31 16.52 6.45 1.49
CA GLU A 31 17.34 6.72 2.66
C GLU A 31 16.71 7.80 3.56
N GLU A 32 15.65 8.49 3.11
CA GLU A 32 15.02 9.59 3.84
C GLU A 32 13.49 9.58 3.71
N ASN A 33 12.82 10.22 4.67
CA ASN A 33 11.38 10.42 4.60
C ASN A 33 11.02 11.44 3.51
N PHE A 34 9.94 11.14 2.78
CA PHE A 34 9.48 11.98 1.68
C PHE A 34 8.01 12.38 1.87
N GLY A 35 7.73 13.68 1.82
CA GLY A 35 6.38 14.22 1.86
C GLY A 35 5.85 14.57 0.46
N LEU A 36 4.69 14.04 0.10
CA LEU A 36 4.00 14.37 -1.15
C LEU A 36 2.66 15.02 -0.85
N VAL A 37 2.53 16.30 -1.19
CA VAL A 37 1.27 17.05 -1.03
C VAL A 37 0.43 16.88 -2.27
N VAL A 38 -0.75 16.28 -2.10
CA VAL A 38 -1.75 16.14 -3.17
C VAL A 38 -3.05 16.79 -2.69
N PRO A 39 -3.44 17.94 -3.25
CA PRO A 39 -4.61 18.68 -2.81
C PRO A 39 -5.89 17.83 -2.80
N LYS A 40 -6.86 18.19 -1.97
CA LYS A 40 -8.20 17.55 -1.98
C LYS A 40 -8.76 17.55 -3.39
N ARG A 41 -9.24 16.39 -3.83
CA ARG A 41 -9.71 16.15 -5.21
C ARG A 41 -8.60 16.24 -6.29
N GLY A 42 -7.33 16.34 -5.90
CA GLY A 42 -6.16 16.35 -6.79
C GLY A 42 -5.74 14.98 -7.33
N GLY A 43 -6.57 13.95 -7.17
CA GLY A 43 -6.28 12.62 -7.72
C GLY A 43 -5.33 11.78 -6.86
N LYS A 44 -5.40 11.89 -5.53
CA LYS A 44 -4.55 11.12 -4.57
C LYS A 44 -4.44 9.64 -4.95
N THR A 45 -5.56 8.97 -5.22
CA THR A 45 -5.59 7.56 -5.63
C THR A 45 -4.82 7.32 -6.95
N THR A 46 -4.93 8.23 -7.91
CA THR A 46 -4.19 8.12 -9.18
C THR A 46 -2.70 8.24 -8.96
N VAL A 47 -2.27 9.23 -8.16
CA VAL A 47 -0.86 9.41 -7.81
C VAL A 47 -0.32 8.19 -7.09
N GLN A 48 -1.07 7.67 -6.11
CA GLN A 48 -0.76 6.43 -5.41
C GLN A 48 -0.61 5.24 -6.39
N ASN A 49 -1.53 5.07 -7.31
CA ASN A 49 -1.49 4.00 -8.30
C ASN A 49 -0.31 4.15 -9.27
N LEU A 50 0.03 5.38 -9.65
CA LEU A 50 1.25 5.67 -10.41
C LEU A 50 2.52 5.32 -9.61
N ILE A 51 2.57 5.61 -8.31
CA ILE A 51 3.69 5.22 -7.43
C ILE A 51 3.82 3.71 -7.36
N LEU A 52 2.71 2.99 -7.18
CA LEU A 52 2.69 1.53 -7.03
C LEU A 52 2.79 0.75 -8.35
N GLY A 53 2.61 1.43 -9.50
CA GLY A 53 2.66 0.81 -10.83
C GLY A 53 1.38 0.12 -11.27
N SER A 54 0.29 0.25 -10.52
CA SER A 54 -1.04 -0.25 -10.91
C SER A 54 -1.75 0.66 -11.93
N GLU A 55 -1.23 1.87 -12.13
CA GLU A 55 -1.66 2.80 -13.18
C GLU A 55 -0.44 3.20 -14.02
N GLN A 56 -0.62 3.39 -15.33
CA GLN A 56 0.42 3.88 -16.23
C GLN A 56 0.22 5.37 -16.52
N PRO A 57 1.30 6.17 -16.64
CA PRO A 57 1.20 7.55 -17.08
C PRO A 57 0.78 7.62 -18.56
N ASP A 58 0.14 8.73 -18.95
CA ASP A 58 -0.18 9.03 -20.35
C ASP A 58 1.08 9.45 -21.13
N SER A 59 2.04 10.12 -20.44
CA SER A 59 3.36 10.42 -20.95
C SER A 59 4.38 10.49 -19.81
N GLY A 60 5.67 10.43 -20.17
CA GLY A 60 6.77 10.33 -19.21
C GLY A 60 6.99 8.91 -18.70
N LYS A 61 7.81 8.77 -17.66
CA LYS A 61 8.15 7.46 -17.09
C LYS A 61 8.21 7.52 -15.57
N VAL A 62 7.86 6.38 -14.93
CA VAL A 62 8.02 6.18 -13.49
C VAL A 62 8.98 5.01 -13.26
N TYR A 63 10.15 5.30 -12.71
CA TYR A 63 11.16 4.31 -12.36
C TYR A 63 11.05 3.96 -10.88
N ARG A 64 11.11 2.65 -10.57
CA ARG A 64 11.01 2.09 -9.22
C ARG A 64 12.18 1.15 -9.00
N TYR A 65 13.09 1.55 -8.13
CA TYR A 65 14.26 0.76 -7.77
C TYR A 65 14.16 0.40 -6.29
N GLY A 66 13.39 -0.65 -6.00
CA GLY A 66 13.12 -1.15 -4.66
C GLY A 66 11.64 -1.41 -4.42
N LYS A 67 11.34 -1.89 -3.22
CA LYS A 67 10.02 -2.34 -2.79
C LYS A 67 9.33 -1.22 -2.01
N ILE A 68 8.27 -0.65 -2.58
CA ILE A 68 7.39 0.31 -1.89
C ILE A 68 6.16 -0.47 -1.40
N SER A 69 5.77 -0.25 -0.14
CA SER A 69 4.58 -0.92 0.40
C SER A 69 3.30 -0.41 -0.27
N TRP A 70 2.25 -1.21 -0.29
CA TRP A 70 0.91 -0.65 -0.45
C TRP A 70 0.57 0.26 0.74
N PRO A 71 -0.48 1.11 0.64
CA PRO A 71 -0.78 2.08 1.69
C PRO A 71 -1.01 1.43 3.04
N VAL A 72 -0.29 1.88 4.04
CA VAL A 72 -0.49 1.46 5.43
C VAL A 72 -1.93 1.80 5.85
N GLY A 73 -2.64 0.81 6.40
CA GLY A 73 -4.04 0.96 6.80
C GLY A 73 -5.06 0.90 5.66
N GLY A 74 -4.59 0.81 4.41
CA GLY A 74 -5.43 0.51 3.25
C GLY A 74 -5.64 -0.98 3.03
N VAL A 75 -6.53 -1.32 2.11
CA VAL A 75 -6.69 -2.70 1.61
C VAL A 75 -5.83 -2.84 0.36
N GLY A 76 -4.64 -3.39 0.52
CA GLY A 76 -3.67 -3.62 -0.56
C GLY A 76 -3.00 -4.98 -0.45
N GLY A 77 -2.31 -5.40 -1.49
CA GLY A 77 -1.62 -6.70 -1.52
C GLY A 77 -2.55 -7.92 -1.50
N ILE A 78 -3.84 -7.76 -1.78
CA ILE A 78 -4.86 -8.81 -1.63
C ILE A 78 -5.57 -9.05 -2.96
N ILE A 79 -5.74 -10.31 -3.31
CA ILE A 79 -6.58 -10.77 -4.41
C ILE A 79 -7.93 -11.21 -3.84
N PRO A 80 -9.03 -10.47 -4.11
CA PRO A 80 -10.32 -10.72 -3.46
C PRO A 80 -10.93 -12.10 -3.74
N ALA A 81 -10.58 -12.71 -4.87
CA ALA A 81 -11.08 -14.03 -5.27
C ALA A 81 -10.41 -15.18 -4.51
N LEU A 82 -9.21 -14.97 -3.99
CA LEU A 82 -8.47 -15.95 -3.19
C LEU A 82 -8.91 -15.91 -1.72
N THR A 83 -8.69 -17.01 -1.00
CA THR A 83 -8.84 -17.06 0.45
C THR A 83 -7.74 -16.28 1.16
N GLY A 84 -7.89 -16.02 2.46
CA GLY A 84 -6.84 -15.39 3.26
C GLY A 84 -5.53 -16.18 3.21
N SER A 85 -5.62 -17.51 3.41
CA SER A 85 -4.47 -18.41 3.37
C SER A 85 -3.77 -18.44 2.00
N GLU A 86 -4.55 -18.47 0.91
CA GLU A 86 -3.99 -18.40 -0.45
C GLU A 86 -3.30 -17.06 -0.74
N ASN A 87 -3.87 -15.94 -0.26
CA ASN A 87 -3.22 -14.63 -0.37
C ASN A 87 -1.87 -14.61 0.37
N CYS A 88 -1.78 -15.16 1.58
CA CYS A 88 -0.52 -15.25 2.33
C CYS A 88 0.54 -16.00 1.53
N ARG A 89 0.21 -17.19 1.02
CA ARG A 89 1.14 -18.01 0.24
C ARG A 89 1.54 -17.34 -1.07
N PHE A 90 0.58 -16.72 -1.76
CA PHE A 90 0.85 -16.02 -3.03
C PHE A 90 1.80 -14.84 -2.82
N ILE A 91 1.56 -14.00 -1.80
CA ILE A 91 2.43 -12.87 -1.47
C ILE A 91 3.82 -13.35 -1.04
N ALA A 92 3.90 -14.37 -0.19
CA ALA A 92 5.18 -14.96 0.22
C ALA A 92 6.02 -15.39 -0.99
N MET A 93 5.41 -16.09 -1.95
CA MET A 93 6.09 -16.50 -3.19
C MET A 93 6.59 -15.32 -4.02
N ILE A 94 5.79 -14.24 -4.17
CA ILE A 94 6.20 -13.03 -4.91
C ILE A 94 7.43 -12.38 -4.25
N TYR A 95 7.47 -12.35 -2.91
CA TYR A 95 8.54 -11.71 -2.15
C TYR A 95 9.71 -12.63 -1.85
N GLY A 96 9.65 -13.91 -2.27
CA GLY A 96 10.71 -14.91 -2.05
C GLY A 96 10.86 -15.34 -0.59
N LEU A 97 9.75 -15.33 0.16
CA LEU A 97 9.68 -15.72 1.57
C LEU A 97 9.08 -17.13 1.71
N ASP A 98 9.27 -17.73 2.89
CA ASP A 98 8.62 -18.99 3.23
C ASP A 98 7.10 -18.80 3.38
N PRO A 99 6.25 -19.51 2.60
CA PRO A 99 4.81 -19.34 2.62
C PRO A 99 4.16 -19.72 3.95
N ASP A 100 4.72 -20.69 4.66
CA ASP A 100 4.16 -21.16 5.92
C ASP A 100 4.53 -20.21 7.07
N GLU A 101 5.70 -19.60 7.05
CA GLU A 101 6.08 -18.54 7.99
C GLU A 101 5.17 -17.29 7.84
N VAL A 102 4.98 -16.81 6.60
CA VAL A 102 4.09 -15.67 6.32
C VAL A 102 2.65 -15.97 6.73
N LEU A 103 2.17 -17.19 6.44
CA LEU A 103 0.84 -17.64 6.83
C LEU A 103 0.68 -17.68 8.36
N ALA A 104 1.62 -18.33 9.07
CA ALA A 104 1.59 -18.44 10.52
C ALA A 104 1.61 -17.07 11.20
N PHE A 105 2.50 -16.17 10.79
CA PHE A 105 2.56 -14.79 11.29
C PHE A 105 1.24 -14.05 11.07
N THR A 106 0.68 -14.16 9.84
CA THR A 106 -0.57 -13.47 9.49
C THR A 106 -1.75 -13.99 10.29
N ILE A 107 -1.86 -15.31 10.51
CA ILE A 107 -2.92 -15.92 11.33
C ILE A 107 -2.84 -15.42 12.77
N ASP A 108 -1.64 -15.43 13.36
CA ASP A 108 -1.46 -15.02 14.76
C ASP A 108 -1.80 -13.53 14.95
N LEU A 109 -1.33 -12.68 14.04
CA LEU A 109 -1.54 -11.23 14.16
C LEU A 109 -2.98 -10.83 13.83
N ALA A 110 -3.52 -11.26 12.69
CA ALA A 110 -4.83 -10.83 12.20
C ALA A 110 -5.99 -11.41 13.05
N ARG A 111 -5.84 -12.61 13.57
CA ARG A 111 -6.86 -13.34 14.37
C ARG A 111 -8.25 -13.34 13.75
N ILE A 112 -8.32 -13.61 12.45
CA ILE A 112 -9.58 -13.67 11.70
C ILE A 112 -10.18 -15.09 11.63
N GLY A 113 -9.52 -16.07 12.28
CA GLY A 113 -10.01 -17.42 12.47
C GLY A 113 -10.42 -18.11 11.16
N ARG A 114 -11.61 -18.72 11.15
CA ARG A 114 -12.15 -19.46 9.99
C ARG A 114 -12.22 -18.67 8.69
N TYR A 115 -12.18 -17.34 8.75
CA TYR A 115 -12.18 -16.51 7.55
C TYR A 115 -10.92 -16.70 6.69
N MET A 116 -9.82 -17.20 7.29
CA MET A 116 -8.61 -17.51 6.52
C MET A 116 -8.85 -18.49 5.37
N ASP A 117 -9.86 -19.37 5.50
CA ASP A 117 -10.23 -20.37 4.50
C ASP A 117 -11.38 -19.92 3.57
N MET A 118 -11.82 -18.66 3.70
CA MET A 118 -12.89 -18.08 2.88
C MET A 118 -12.33 -17.05 1.90
N PRO A 119 -12.95 -16.89 0.71
CA PRO A 119 -12.55 -15.85 -0.25
C PRO A 119 -12.64 -14.43 0.37
N VAL A 120 -11.60 -13.62 0.19
CA VAL A 120 -11.49 -12.29 0.83
C VAL A 120 -12.60 -11.33 0.39
N LYS A 121 -13.18 -11.52 -0.79
CA LYS A 121 -14.37 -10.75 -1.23
C LYS A 121 -15.58 -10.90 -0.30
N THR A 122 -15.62 -11.92 0.56
CA THR A 122 -16.70 -12.14 1.55
C THR A 122 -16.43 -11.48 2.90
N TYR A 123 -15.25 -10.90 3.08
CA TYR A 123 -14.86 -10.26 4.33
C TYR A 123 -15.52 -8.89 4.50
N SER A 124 -15.77 -8.52 5.74
CA SER A 124 -16.03 -7.10 6.07
C SER A 124 -14.78 -6.24 5.80
N SER A 125 -14.97 -4.94 5.65
CA SER A 125 -13.85 -4.01 5.48
C SER A 125 -12.82 -4.11 6.61
N THR A 126 -13.27 -4.31 7.84
CA THR A 126 -12.40 -4.51 9.01
C THR A 126 -11.53 -5.77 8.88
N LEU A 127 -12.11 -6.91 8.44
CA LEU A 127 -11.35 -8.14 8.25
C LEU A 127 -10.36 -8.02 7.09
N GLN A 128 -10.73 -7.32 6.01
CA GLN A 128 -9.81 -7.03 4.92
C GLN A 128 -8.64 -6.16 5.37
N GLN A 129 -8.88 -5.15 6.19
CA GLN A 129 -7.83 -4.31 6.77
C GLN A 129 -6.91 -5.09 7.70
N ARG A 130 -7.46 -5.96 8.58
CA ARG A 130 -6.67 -6.84 9.44
C ARG A 130 -5.74 -7.73 8.63
N LEU A 131 -6.27 -8.40 7.60
CA LEU A 131 -5.48 -9.27 6.72
C LEU A 131 -4.40 -8.47 5.98
N SER A 132 -4.78 -7.34 5.36
CA SER A 132 -3.86 -6.51 4.58
C SER A 132 -2.71 -5.97 5.42
N LEU A 133 -3.00 -5.46 6.63
CA LEU A 133 -1.94 -4.92 7.51
C LEU A 133 -1.08 -6.04 8.11
N ALA A 134 -1.65 -7.19 8.46
CA ALA A 134 -0.87 -8.32 8.94
C ALA A 134 0.09 -8.84 7.86
N LEU A 135 -0.38 -8.98 6.61
CA LEU A 135 0.47 -9.30 5.46
C LEU A 135 1.57 -8.25 5.24
N LEU A 136 1.21 -6.96 5.29
CA LEU A 136 2.20 -5.88 5.14
C LEU A 136 3.30 -5.99 6.21
N LEU A 137 2.94 -6.30 7.44
CA LEU A 137 3.89 -6.41 8.55
C LEU A 137 4.76 -7.68 8.48
N SER A 138 4.34 -8.71 7.75
CA SER A 138 5.17 -9.90 7.49
C SER A 138 6.26 -9.70 6.44
N LEU A 139 6.24 -8.56 5.73
CA LEU A 139 7.14 -8.27 4.62
C LEU A 139 8.17 -7.20 5.00
N GLU A 140 9.25 -7.13 4.21
CA GLU A 140 10.23 -6.05 4.26
C GLU A 140 10.11 -5.16 3.00
N PHE A 141 10.11 -3.85 3.24
CA PHE A 141 10.03 -2.82 2.20
C PHE A 141 11.21 -1.85 2.34
N ASP A 142 11.58 -1.23 1.23
CA ASP A 142 12.59 -0.16 1.22
C ASP A 142 11.96 1.21 1.56
N MET A 143 10.62 1.32 1.43
CA MET A 143 9.86 2.52 1.79
C MET A 143 8.40 2.17 2.09
N PHE A 144 7.86 2.70 3.18
CA PHE A 144 6.43 2.60 3.49
C PHE A 144 5.64 3.75 2.88
N LEU A 145 4.54 3.43 2.20
CA LEU A 145 3.58 4.43 1.75
C LEU A 145 2.51 4.65 2.82
N VAL A 146 2.50 5.84 3.41
CA VAL A 146 1.49 6.25 4.40
C VAL A 146 0.63 7.32 3.79
N VAL A 147 -0.69 7.10 3.77
CA VAL A 147 -1.65 8.06 3.22
C VAL A 147 -2.43 8.69 4.36
N GLU A 148 -2.63 9.99 4.30
CA GLU A 148 -3.44 10.72 5.27
C GLU A 148 -4.80 10.07 5.52
N GLY A 149 -5.18 9.92 6.80
CA GLY A 149 -6.40 9.24 7.20
C GLY A 149 -6.27 7.72 7.26
N ALA A 150 -5.05 7.17 7.12
CA ALA A 150 -4.79 5.75 7.30
C ALA A 150 -5.28 5.28 8.68
N SER A 151 -5.97 4.15 8.69
CA SER A 151 -6.48 3.50 9.91
C SER A 151 -5.87 2.12 10.04
N THR A 152 -5.46 1.75 11.25
CA THR A 152 -4.96 0.41 11.55
C THR A 152 -6.07 -0.62 11.80
N GLY A 153 -7.32 -0.25 11.55
CA GLY A 153 -8.48 -1.11 11.77
C GLY A 153 -9.17 -0.85 13.12
N ASP A 154 -9.73 -1.89 13.72
CA ASP A 154 -10.37 -1.79 15.02
C ASP A 154 -9.36 -1.72 16.19
N GLN A 155 -9.86 -1.28 17.35
CA GLN A 155 -9.04 -1.02 18.53
C GLN A 155 -8.24 -2.24 19.00
N GLU A 156 -8.85 -3.43 19.01
CA GLU A 156 -8.20 -4.67 19.46
C GLU A 156 -7.02 -5.03 18.56
N PHE A 157 -7.23 -4.96 17.26
CA PHE A 157 -6.17 -5.23 16.28
C PHE A 157 -5.08 -4.15 16.31
N SER A 158 -5.46 -2.89 16.46
CA SER A 158 -4.51 -1.76 16.55
C SER A 158 -3.58 -1.89 17.75
N GLN A 159 -4.05 -2.42 18.89
CA GLN A 159 -3.20 -2.66 20.06
C GLN A 159 -2.12 -3.72 19.80
N ARG A 160 -2.42 -4.73 18.97
CA ARG A 160 -1.44 -5.78 18.61
C ARG A 160 -0.52 -5.37 17.47
N ALA A 161 -1.09 -4.79 16.40
CA ALA A 161 -0.34 -4.43 15.21
C ALA A 161 0.45 -3.13 15.37
N GLY A 162 -0.03 -2.20 16.21
CA GLY A 162 0.55 -0.88 16.39
C GLY A 162 2.02 -0.89 16.79
N PRO A 163 2.44 -1.66 17.81
CA PRO A 163 3.86 -1.75 18.20
C PRO A 163 4.75 -2.25 17.05
N LEU A 164 4.31 -3.28 16.32
CA LEU A 164 5.05 -3.84 15.18
C LEU A 164 5.13 -2.84 14.03
N LEU A 165 4.02 -2.15 13.74
CA LEU A 165 4.00 -1.11 12.72
C LEU A 165 4.94 0.03 13.09
N LYS A 166 4.90 0.49 14.34
CA LYS A 166 5.79 1.55 14.84
C LYS A 166 7.26 1.16 14.66
N GLU A 167 7.65 -0.03 15.08
CA GLU A 167 9.01 -0.54 14.94
C GLU A 167 9.47 -0.54 13.48
N LYS A 168 8.61 -1.00 12.55
CA LYS A 168 8.93 -0.97 11.11
C LYS A 168 9.06 0.45 10.55
N LEU A 169 8.18 1.36 10.95
CA LEU A 169 8.22 2.76 10.49
C LEU A 169 9.40 3.56 11.09
N GLU A 170 9.96 3.13 12.24
CA GLU A 170 11.17 3.72 12.82
C GLU A 170 12.45 3.30 12.07
N ARG A 171 12.43 2.14 11.42
CA ARG A 171 13.60 1.56 10.72
C ARG A 171 13.59 1.81 9.22
N THR A 172 12.43 2.06 8.64
CA THR A 172 12.26 2.16 7.19
C THR A 172 11.69 3.52 6.82
N PRO A 173 12.27 4.22 5.86
CA PRO A 173 11.77 5.50 5.38
C PRO A 173 10.31 5.48 4.96
N ILE A 174 9.65 6.61 5.15
CA ILE A 174 8.22 6.79 4.90
C ILE A 174 8.02 7.77 3.76
N MET A 175 7.19 7.40 2.79
CA MET A 175 6.56 8.34 1.89
C MET A 175 5.18 8.69 2.44
N PHE A 176 5.03 9.89 2.97
CA PHE A 176 3.73 10.40 3.43
C PHE A 176 3.01 11.13 2.31
N MET A 177 1.75 10.79 2.06
CA MET A 177 0.89 11.46 1.10
C MET A 177 -0.32 12.07 1.81
N GLY A 178 -0.41 13.40 1.80
CA GLY A 178 -1.47 14.15 2.45
C GLY A 178 -1.97 15.35 1.64
N ASP A 179 -2.99 16.04 2.18
CA ASP A 179 -3.52 17.29 1.61
C ASP A 179 -2.67 18.49 2.00
N THR A 180 -1.97 18.37 3.14
CA THR A 180 -1.04 19.37 3.71
C THR A 180 0.17 18.64 4.30
N VAL A 181 1.28 19.33 4.41
CA VAL A 181 2.50 18.85 5.10
C VAL A 181 2.36 19.11 6.59
#